data_1e8d4700bc4b4e0a6392fb324e8cc796
#
_entry.id   1e8d4700bc4b4e0a6392fb324e8cc796
#
_cell.length_a   1.000
_cell.length_b   1.000
_cell.length_c   1.000
_cell.angle_alpha   90.00
_cell.angle_beta   90.00
_cell.angle_gamma   90.00
#
_symmetry.space_group_name_H-M   'P 1'
#
loop_
_entity.id
_entity.type
_entity.pdbx_description
1 polymer ?
#
loop_
_entity_poly.entity_id
_entity_poly.type
_entity_poly.pdbx_seq_one_letter_code
_entity_poly.pdbx_strand_id
1 'polypeptide(L)'
;VDGVRINQCKVDRQGRLFFGTMINEEQGNFLNYQKRIGSFYRFTMSQGLVELKDKVGLSNGIAWNNNWTKMYFVDSFDLTIYEFDYDLMTGNISK
;
A
#
# COMPACT_ATOMS: atom_id res chain seq x y z
N VAL A 1 13.69 -0.05 -5.14
CA VAL A 1 13.86 1.32 -5.59
C VAL A 1 14.66 2.09 -4.55
N ASP A 2 15.67 2.79 -5.01
CA ASP A 2 16.51 3.60 -4.13
C ASP A 2 15.70 4.72 -3.49
N GLY A 3 15.96 4.95 -2.21
CA GLY A 3 15.35 6.06 -1.50
C GLY A 3 13.99 5.78 -0.89
N VAL A 4 13.48 4.55 -1.02
CA VAL A 4 12.21 4.17 -0.40
C VAL A 4 12.41 3.00 0.55
N ARG A 5 11.48 2.85 1.49
CA ARG A 5 11.43 1.71 2.40
C ARG A 5 10.00 1.26 2.59
N ILE A 6 9.83 0.02 3.05
CA ILE A 6 8.53 -0.48 3.45
C ILE A 6 8.17 0.15 4.80
N ASN A 7 6.94 0.63 4.92
CA ASN A 7 6.46 1.18 6.18
C ASN A 7 5.34 0.35 6.80
N GLN A 8 4.35 -0.03 6.02
CA GLN A 8 3.17 -0.73 6.52
C GLN A 8 2.98 -2.00 5.73
N CYS A 9 2.71 -3.13 6.40
CA CYS A 9 2.38 -4.36 5.69
C CYS A 9 1.32 -5.15 6.44
N LYS A 10 0.52 -5.89 5.69
CA LYS A 10 -0.49 -6.81 6.21
C LYS A 10 -0.69 -7.96 5.26
N VAL A 11 -1.22 -9.06 5.78
CA VAL A 11 -1.50 -10.27 5.01
C VAL A 11 -3.01 -10.45 4.98
N ASP A 12 -3.57 -10.75 3.80
CA ASP A 12 -4.99 -11.02 3.70
C ASP A 12 -5.33 -12.43 4.18
N ARG A 13 -6.60 -12.77 4.14
CA ARG A 13 -7.08 -14.07 4.62
C ARG A 13 -6.49 -15.24 3.83
N GLN A 14 -6.11 -15.01 2.58
CA GLN A 14 -5.55 -16.05 1.72
C GLN A 14 -4.01 -16.10 1.75
N GLY A 15 -3.39 -15.28 2.58
CA GLY A 15 -1.93 -15.30 2.73
C GLY A 15 -1.18 -14.41 1.76
N ARG A 16 -1.85 -13.49 1.06
CA ARG A 16 -1.18 -12.53 0.18
C ARG A 16 -0.65 -11.38 1.00
N LEU A 17 0.58 -10.96 0.72
CA LEU A 17 1.21 -9.84 1.40
C LEU A 17 0.88 -8.53 0.68
N PHE A 18 0.41 -7.55 1.44
CA PHE A 18 0.19 -6.19 0.97
C PHE A 18 1.09 -5.26 1.76
N PHE A 19 1.75 -4.34 1.08
CA PHE A 19 2.61 -3.40 1.78
C PHE A 19 2.70 -2.08 1.01
N GLY A 20 2.96 -1.04 1.77
CA GLY A 20 3.20 0.28 1.21
C GLY A 20 4.60 0.75 1.49
N THR A 21 5.15 1.51 0.57
CA THR A 21 6.47 2.09 0.70
C THR A 21 6.36 3.60 0.88
N MET A 22 7.44 4.19 1.34
CA MET A 22 7.53 5.62 1.54
C MET A 22 8.98 6.06 1.37
N ILE A 23 9.20 7.37 1.26
CA ILE A 23 10.56 7.89 1.18
C ILE A 23 11.35 7.47 2.42
N ASN A 24 12.62 7.13 2.21
CA ASN A 24 13.51 6.78 3.31
C ASN A 24 13.77 8.02 4.16
N GLU A 25 13.47 7.93 5.44
CA GLU A 25 13.58 9.05 6.37
C GLU A 25 15.00 9.54 6.55
N GLU A 26 15.98 8.68 6.35
CA GLU A 26 17.39 9.08 6.44
C GLU A 26 17.79 10.04 5.33
N GLN A 27 17.08 10.00 4.21
CA GLN A 27 17.37 10.82 3.04
C GLN A 27 16.37 11.93 2.86
N GLY A 28 15.36 12.00 3.74
CA GLY A 28 14.28 12.93 3.58
C GLY A 28 13.92 13.62 4.87
N ASN A 29 13.33 14.78 4.74
CA ASN A 29 12.62 15.44 5.80
C ASN A 29 11.14 15.46 5.42
N PHE A 30 10.32 16.07 6.24
CA PHE A 30 8.89 16.14 6.00
C PHE A 30 8.55 16.66 4.59
N LEU A 31 9.31 17.63 4.08
CA LEU A 31 9.04 18.22 2.77
C LEU A 31 9.25 17.23 1.62
N ASN A 32 10.09 16.22 1.81
CA ASN A 32 10.37 15.27 0.75
C ASN A 32 9.21 14.31 0.49
N TYR A 33 8.25 14.19 1.40
CA TYR A 33 7.05 13.39 1.15
C TYR A 33 6.23 13.95 -0.01
N GLN A 34 6.39 15.23 -0.34
CA GLN A 34 5.73 15.84 -1.49
C GLN A 34 6.07 15.15 -2.80
N LYS A 35 7.22 14.50 -2.88
CA LYS A 35 7.65 13.79 -4.09
C LYS A 35 6.78 12.58 -4.38
N ARG A 36 6.11 12.06 -3.36
CA ARG A 36 5.20 10.91 -3.48
C ARG A 36 5.81 9.76 -4.26
N ILE A 37 7.02 9.35 -3.85
CA ILE A 37 7.75 8.28 -4.52
C ILE A 37 7.40 6.90 -4.01
N GLY A 38 6.54 6.81 -3.01
CA GLY A 38 6.08 5.53 -2.48
C GLY A 38 5.03 4.90 -3.37
N SER A 39 4.77 3.62 -3.12
CA SER A 39 3.77 2.84 -3.84
C SER A 39 3.11 1.83 -2.90
N PHE A 40 1.98 1.31 -3.35
CA PHE A 40 1.24 0.26 -2.66
C PHE A 40 1.31 -1.00 -3.50
N TYR A 41 1.75 -2.11 -2.90
CA TYR A 41 2.06 -3.36 -3.60
C TYR A 41 1.32 -4.55 -3.00
N ARG A 42 1.13 -5.56 -3.86
CA ARG A 42 0.76 -6.91 -3.44
C ARG A 42 1.88 -7.86 -3.87
N PHE A 43 2.26 -8.79 -2.97
CA PHE A 43 3.23 -9.81 -3.30
C PHE A 43 2.65 -11.20 -3.05
N THR A 44 2.80 -12.10 -4.03
CA THR A 44 2.50 -13.52 -3.88
C THR A 44 3.64 -14.32 -4.51
N MET A 45 3.79 -15.56 -4.07
CA MET A 45 4.82 -16.43 -4.66
C MET A 45 4.54 -16.74 -6.12
N SER A 46 3.27 -16.83 -6.51
CA SER A 46 2.91 -17.20 -7.88
C SER A 46 2.98 -16.03 -8.85
N GLN A 47 2.71 -14.82 -8.41
CA GLN A 47 2.63 -13.64 -9.28
C GLN A 47 3.76 -12.65 -9.07
N GLY A 48 4.53 -12.80 -7.99
CA GLY A 48 5.57 -11.85 -7.64
C GLY A 48 5.00 -10.53 -7.17
N LEU A 49 5.72 -9.46 -7.43
CA LEU A 49 5.39 -8.12 -6.97
C LEU A 49 4.49 -7.42 -7.98
N VAL A 50 3.34 -6.95 -7.52
CA VAL A 50 2.39 -6.22 -8.35
C VAL A 50 2.15 -4.86 -7.72
N GLU A 51 2.39 -3.79 -8.47
CA GLU A 51 2.11 -2.43 -8.01
C GLU A 51 0.62 -2.14 -8.18
N LEU A 52 -0.03 -1.77 -7.08
CA LEU A 52 -1.47 -1.48 -7.08
C LEU A 52 -1.76 0.00 -7.16
N LYS A 53 -0.89 0.84 -6.64
CA LYS A 53 -1.04 2.29 -6.65
C LYS A 53 0.34 2.95 -6.52
N ASP A 54 0.58 3.97 -7.33
CA ASP A 54 1.82 4.77 -7.25
C ASP A 54 1.54 6.13 -6.61
N LYS A 55 2.56 6.94 -6.54
CA LYS A 55 2.49 8.34 -6.10
C LYS A 55 1.96 8.46 -4.68
N VAL A 56 2.44 7.58 -3.80
CA VAL A 56 2.08 7.58 -2.39
C VAL A 56 3.11 8.38 -1.61
N GLY A 57 2.65 9.29 -0.76
CA GLY A 57 3.55 10.08 0.07
C GLY A 57 4.00 9.34 1.30
N LEU A 58 3.08 8.89 2.11
CA LEU A 58 3.36 8.20 3.37
C LEU A 58 2.40 7.03 3.53
N SER A 59 2.84 5.85 3.09
CA SER A 59 2.06 4.63 3.26
C SER A 59 1.86 4.34 4.73
N ASN A 60 0.62 4.20 5.13
CA ASN A 60 0.28 3.91 6.51
C ASN A 60 -0.80 2.83 6.52
N GLY A 61 -1.85 2.89 7.19
CA GLY A 61 -2.79 1.81 7.42
C GLY A 61 -3.23 0.99 6.20
N ILE A 62 -3.43 -0.30 6.40
CA ILE A 62 -4.04 -1.23 5.46
C ILE A 62 -5.06 -2.04 6.26
N ALA A 63 -6.28 -2.17 5.74
CA ALA A 63 -7.32 -2.93 6.43
C ALA A 63 -8.37 -3.43 5.43
N TRP A 64 -9.15 -4.40 5.87
CA TRP A 64 -10.29 -4.92 5.13
C TRP A 64 -11.53 -4.90 6.03
N ASN A 65 -12.71 -4.88 5.41
CA ASN A 65 -13.93 -5.05 6.18
C ASN A 65 -14.12 -6.53 6.57
N ASN A 66 -15.13 -6.81 7.39
CA ASN A 66 -15.30 -8.13 7.98
C ASN A 66 -15.56 -9.23 6.97
N ASN A 67 -16.22 -8.93 5.86
CA ASN A 67 -16.53 -9.94 4.84
C ASN A 67 -15.58 -9.89 3.64
N TRP A 68 -14.48 -9.15 3.74
CA TRP A 68 -13.41 -9.12 2.76
C TRP A 68 -13.85 -8.68 1.35
N THR A 69 -14.80 -7.74 1.31
CA THR A 69 -15.27 -7.17 0.05
C THR A 69 -14.74 -5.75 -0.21
N LYS A 70 -14.14 -5.15 0.81
CA LYS A 70 -13.56 -3.81 0.72
C LYS A 70 -12.17 -3.80 1.33
N MET A 71 -11.27 -3.03 0.73
CA MET A 71 -9.94 -2.79 1.25
C MET A 71 -9.73 -1.31 1.42
N TYR A 72 -9.03 -0.94 2.49
CA TYR A 72 -8.72 0.45 2.82
C TYR A 72 -7.22 0.64 2.86
N PHE A 73 -6.74 1.70 2.25
CA PHE A 73 -5.33 2.07 2.27
C PHE A 73 -5.22 3.55 2.65
N VAL A 74 -4.33 3.85 3.59
CA VAL A 74 -4.17 5.21 4.10
C VAL A 74 -2.86 5.80 3.61
N ASP A 75 -2.95 6.97 2.97
CA ASP A 75 -1.79 7.81 2.71
C ASP A 75 -1.85 8.98 3.70
N SER A 76 -1.02 8.91 4.73
CA SER A 76 -1.06 9.91 5.80
C SER A 76 -0.55 11.28 5.34
N PHE A 77 0.33 11.33 4.35
CA PHE A 77 0.79 12.63 3.85
C PHE A 77 -0.35 13.41 3.22
N ASP A 78 -1.19 12.73 2.44
CA ASP A 78 -2.34 13.35 1.78
C ASP A 78 -3.58 13.38 2.67
N LEU A 79 -3.52 12.84 3.89
CA LEU A 79 -4.64 12.75 4.82
C LEU A 79 -5.84 12.06 4.15
N THR A 80 -5.57 11.00 3.39
CA THR A 80 -6.58 10.35 2.56
C THR A 80 -6.68 8.87 2.89
N ILE A 81 -7.91 8.40 3.00
CA ILE A 81 -8.21 6.97 3.10
C ILE A 81 -8.84 6.56 1.78
N TYR A 82 -8.18 5.64 1.08
CA TYR A 82 -8.69 5.09 -0.17
C TYR A 82 -9.50 3.84 0.13
N GLU A 83 -10.68 3.74 -0.44
CA GLU A 83 -11.51 2.54 -0.36
C GLU A 83 -11.54 1.89 -1.73
N PHE A 84 -11.26 0.60 -1.78
CA PHE A 84 -11.30 -0.18 -3.00
C PHE A 84 -12.27 -1.34 -2.83
N ASP A 85 -12.93 -1.74 -3.90
CA ASP A 85 -13.57 -3.04 -3.95
C ASP A 85 -12.49 -4.10 -3.91
N TYR A 86 -12.72 -5.17 -3.15
CA TYR A 86 -11.73 -6.23 -2.94
C TYR A 86 -12.30 -7.57 -3.35
N ASP A 87 -11.52 -8.31 -4.13
CA ASP A 87 -11.85 -9.68 -4.51
C ASP A 87 -10.91 -10.63 -3.77
N LEU A 88 -11.42 -11.29 -2.75
CA LEU A 88 -10.62 -12.19 -1.93
C LEU A 88 -10.13 -13.41 -2.72
N MET A 89 -10.85 -13.82 -3.76
CA MET A 89 -10.44 -14.96 -4.58
C MET A 89 -9.15 -14.67 -5.33
N THR A 90 -8.96 -13.45 -5.80
CA THR A 90 -7.82 -13.09 -6.64
C THR A 90 -6.84 -12.14 -5.95
N GLY A 91 -7.29 -11.40 -4.92
CA GLY A 91 -6.50 -10.34 -4.32
C GLY A 91 -6.49 -9.05 -5.13
N ASN A 92 -7.35 -8.94 -6.12
CA ASN A 92 -7.43 -7.73 -6.94
C ASN A 92 -8.25 -6.64 -6.27
N ILE A 93 -7.87 -5.39 -6.54
CA ILE A 93 -8.62 -4.23 -6.07
C ILE A 93 -9.16 -3.47 -7.27
N SER A 94 -10.28 -2.78 -7.06
CA SER A 94 -10.88 -1.90 -8.07
C SER A 94 -11.60 -0.77 -7.37
N LYS A 95 -11.84 0.28 -8.10
CA LYS A 95 -12.56 1.42 -7.53
C LYS A 95 -14.05 1.21 -7.55
#